data_54d352cc477f6c64843ac0056dce4dc6
#
_entry.id   54d352cc477f6c64843ac0056dce4dc6
#
_cell.length_a   1.000
_cell.length_b   1.000
_cell.length_c   1.000
_cell.angle_alpha   90.00
_cell.angle_beta   90.00
_cell.angle_gamma   90.00
#
_symmetry.space_group_name_H-M   'P 1'
#
loop_
_entity.id
_entity.type
_entity.pdbx_description
1 polymer ?
#
loop_
_entity_poly.entity_id
_entity_poly.type
_entity_poly.pdbx_seq_one_letter_code
_entity_poly.pdbx_strand_id
1 'polypeptide(L)'
;MRTLNRSALVVTPKQPFLEWLHSIDPSSHDLKMTDLRSDPSVYLFTDCSDDTELTPYLKEACEEIFEQELESWDRMEETWPKDRSFEAFQRWFDYSIHRMIFDLADHPLKLEEM
;
A
#
# COMPACT_ATOMS: atom_id res chain seq x y z
N MET A 1 13.54 -23.64 -0.72
CA MET A 1 13.26 -22.24 -1.04
C MET A 1 12.71 -22.14 -2.45
N ARG A 2 11.65 -21.38 -2.64
CA ARG A 2 10.98 -21.24 -3.93
C ARG A 2 10.88 -19.74 -4.27
N THR A 3 10.86 -19.41 -5.56
CA THR A 3 10.61 -18.04 -6.00
C THR A 3 9.15 -17.89 -6.38
N LEU A 4 8.60 -16.69 -6.18
CA LEU A 4 7.25 -16.37 -6.60
C LEU A 4 7.28 -15.67 -7.96
N ASN A 5 6.29 -15.97 -8.80
CA ASN A 5 6.13 -15.32 -10.10
C ASN A 5 5.34 -14.00 -9.96
N ARG A 6 5.80 -13.14 -9.06
CA ARG A 6 5.18 -11.85 -8.76
C ARG A 6 6.26 -10.81 -8.51
N SER A 7 5.90 -9.56 -8.74
CA SER A 7 6.64 -8.41 -8.23
C SER A 7 5.90 -7.87 -7.01
N ALA A 8 6.62 -7.34 -6.04
CA ALA A 8 6.02 -6.79 -4.83
C ALA A 8 6.18 -5.29 -4.78
N LEU A 9 5.14 -4.61 -4.32
CA LEU A 9 5.14 -3.19 -4.02
C LEU A 9 4.97 -3.03 -2.52
N VAL A 10 5.94 -2.41 -1.85
CA VAL A 10 5.84 -2.09 -0.42
C VAL A 10 5.42 -0.64 -0.31
N VAL A 11 4.31 -0.39 0.40
CA VAL A 11 3.70 0.93 0.50
C VAL A 11 3.74 1.41 1.94
N THR A 12 4.24 2.64 2.15
CA THR A 12 4.28 3.28 3.46
C THR A 12 3.67 4.67 3.37
N PRO A 13 2.94 5.12 4.41
CA PRO A 13 2.31 6.43 4.37
C PRO A 13 3.31 7.57 4.54
N LYS A 14 2.96 8.73 3.99
CA LYS A 14 3.69 9.99 4.13
C LYS A 14 2.89 10.96 5.00
N GLN A 15 3.43 12.15 5.20
CA GLN A 15 2.83 13.15 6.08
C GLN A 15 1.35 13.46 5.79
N PRO A 16 0.91 13.60 4.52
CA PRO A 16 -0.52 13.87 4.25
C PRO A 16 -1.46 12.81 4.84
N PHE A 17 -1.05 11.55 4.84
CA PHE A 17 -1.85 10.48 5.43
C PHE A 17 -2.02 10.68 6.94
N LEU A 18 -0.93 11.01 7.63
CA LEU A 18 -0.98 11.27 9.06
C LEU A 18 -1.86 12.48 9.39
N GLU A 19 -1.75 13.54 8.60
CA GLU A 19 -2.57 14.74 8.77
C GLU A 19 -4.05 14.42 8.57
N TRP A 20 -4.37 13.61 7.55
CA TRP A 20 -5.74 13.16 7.32
C TRP A 20 -6.27 12.39 8.53
N LEU A 21 -5.49 11.44 9.04
CA LEU A 21 -5.89 10.61 10.17
C LEU A 21 -6.14 11.47 11.42
N HIS A 22 -5.25 12.42 11.71
CA HIS A 22 -5.42 13.35 12.82
C HIS A 22 -6.69 14.20 12.66
N SER A 23 -7.04 14.57 11.43
CA SER A 23 -8.19 15.45 11.17
C SER A 23 -9.53 14.73 11.38
N ILE A 24 -9.59 13.43 11.15
CA ILE A 24 -10.85 12.67 11.24
C ILE A 24 -11.03 11.97 12.58
N ASP A 25 -9.96 11.76 13.32
CA ASP A 25 -10.02 11.01 14.58
C ASP A 25 -9.20 11.75 15.66
N PRO A 26 -9.87 12.48 16.57
CA PRO A 26 -9.16 13.19 17.63
C PRO A 26 -8.33 12.27 18.53
N SER A 27 -8.71 11.00 18.68
CA SER A 27 -7.95 10.05 19.49
C SER A 27 -6.64 9.65 18.85
N SER A 28 -6.43 9.97 17.58
CA SER A 28 -5.23 9.60 16.84
C SER A 28 -4.07 10.59 17.01
N HIS A 29 -4.25 11.67 17.78
CA HIS A 29 -3.23 12.71 17.92
C HIS A 29 -1.90 12.21 18.51
N ASP A 30 -1.93 11.09 19.22
CA ASP A 30 -0.74 10.46 19.79
C ASP A 30 0.06 9.67 18.72
N LEU A 31 -0.56 9.37 17.59
CA LEU A 31 0.10 8.62 16.53
C LEU A 31 1.14 9.48 15.84
N LYS A 32 2.30 8.87 15.60
CA LYS A 32 3.41 9.50 14.91
C LYS A 32 3.68 8.77 13.60
N MET A 33 4.44 9.40 12.72
CA MET A 33 4.81 8.79 11.45
C MET A 33 5.51 7.45 11.65
N THR A 34 6.34 7.32 12.69
CA THR A 34 7.01 6.05 12.99
C THR A 34 6.03 4.92 13.29
N ASP A 35 4.90 5.25 13.93
CA ASP A 35 3.85 4.25 14.21
C ASP A 35 3.19 3.76 12.92
N LEU A 36 2.87 4.70 12.02
CA LEU A 36 2.23 4.38 10.75
C LEU A 36 3.14 3.58 9.82
N ARG A 37 4.45 3.80 9.89
CA ARG A 37 5.42 3.15 9.01
C ARG A 37 6.01 1.87 9.59
N SER A 38 5.57 1.44 10.77
CA SER A 38 6.13 0.28 11.45
C SER A 38 5.79 -1.05 10.79
N ASP A 39 4.67 -1.11 10.06
CA ASP A 39 4.20 -2.34 9.42
C ASP A 39 3.62 -2.02 8.05
N PRO A 40 4.49 -1.83 7.05
CA PRO A 40 4.03 -1.46 5.71
C PRO A 40 3.26 -2.58 5.03
N SER A 41 2.30 -2.18 4.17
CA SER A 41 1.55 -3.13 3.36
C SER A 41 2.36 -3.59 2.16
N VAL A 42 2.14 -4.83 1.75
CA VAL A 42 2.79 -5.41 0.56
C VAL A 42 1.71 -5.85 -0.42
N TYR A 43 1.81 -5.35 -1.64
CA TYR A 43 0.88 -5.69 -2.73
C TYR A 43 1.65 -6.45 -3.80
N LEU A 44 1.07 -7.54 -4.28
CA LEU A 44 1.71 -8.35 -5.32
C LEU A 44 1.12 -7.99 -6.68
N PHE A 45 2.00 -7.83 -7.67
CA PHE A 45 1.65 -7.56 -9.04
C PHE A 45 2.17 -8.68 -9.92
N THR A 46 1.75 -8.67 -11.19
CA THR A 46 2.31 -9.56 -12.18
C THR A 46 3.83 -9.40 -12.24
N ASP A 47 4.51 -10.48 -12.57
CA ASP A 47 5.97 -10.49 -12.65
C ASP A 47 6.45 -9.53 -13.74
N CYS A 48 7.36 -8.63 -13.38
CA CYS A 48 7.90 -7.61 -14.26
C CYS A 48 9.43 -7.67 -14.27
N SER A 49 10.04 -7.36 -15.40
CA SER A 49 11.50 -7.41 -15.51
C SER A 49 12.18 -6.12 -15.03
N ASP A 50 11.46 -5.00 -15.01
CA ASP A 50 11.99 -3.73 -14.51
C ASP A 50 10.86 -2.83 -14.00
N ASP A 51 11.25 -1.71 -13.38
CA ASP A 51 10.28 -0.80 -12.76
C ASP A 51 9.38 -0.11 -13.78
N THR A 52 9.87 0.09 -15.00
CA THR A 52 9.08 0.75 -16.05
C THR A 52 7.93 -0.13 -16.53
N GLU A 53 8.09 -1.45 -16.49
CA GLU A 53 6.99 -2.37 -16.80
C GLU A 53 5.92 -2.36 -15.72
N LEU A 54 6.30 -2.11 -14.47
CA LEU A 54 5.36 -2.10 -13.35
C LEU A 54 4.50 -0.84 -13.32
N THR A 55 5.04 0.30 -13.79
CA THR A 55 4.35 1.61 -13.68
C THR A 55 2.93 1.60 -14.24
N PRO A 56 2.64 1.03 -15.42
CA PRO A 56 1.26 0.99 -15.91
C PRO A 56 0.31 0.23 -14.99
N TYR A 57 0.77 -0.88 -14.41
CA TYR A 57 -0.04 -1.67 -13.48
C TYR A 57 -0.29 -0.89 -12.19
N LEU A 58 0.72 -0.17 -11.71
CA LEU A 58 0.57 0.67 -10.52
C LEU A 58 -0.43 1.79 -10.75
N LYS A 59 -0.37 2.46 -11.90
CA LYS A 59 -1.33 3.53 -12.23
C LYS A 59 -2.75 3.01 -12.27
N GLU A 60 -2.95 1.81 -12.77
CA GLU A 60 -4.27 1.18 -12.82
C GLU A 60 -4.77 0.80 -11.44
N ALA A 61 -3.88 0.34 -10.55
CA ALA A 61 -4.23 -0.18 -9.24
C ALA A 61 -4.17 0.87 -8.11
N CYS A 62 -3.61 2.05 -8.35
CA CYS A 62 -3.29 2.99 -7.27
C CYS A 62 -4.53 3.44 -6.48
N GLU A 63 -5.67 3.60 -7.13
CA GLU A 63 -6.91 3.98 -6.43
C GLU A 63 -7.34 2.89 -5.46
N GLU A 64 -7.30 1.64 -5.89
CA GLU A 64 -7.65 0.49 -5.04
C GLU A 64 -6.70 0.37 -3.86
N ILE A 65 -5.40 0.55 -4.10
CA ILE A 65 -4.38 0.54 -3.05
C ILE A 65 -4.64 1.66 -2.05
N PHE A 66 -4.91 2.87 -2.54
CA PHE A 66 -5.18 4.04 -1.72
C PHE A 66 -6.38 3.76 -0.80
N GLU A 67 -7.47 3.22 -1.37
CA GLU A 67 -8.67 2.91 -0.61
C GLU A 67 -8.43 1.82 0.42
N GLN A 68 -7.63 0.81 0.10
CA GLN A 68 -7.28 -0.25 1.05
C GLN A 68 -6.52 0.32 2.25
N GLU A 69 -5.57 1.24 2.00
CA GLU A 69 -4.81 1.86 3.08
C GLU A 69 -5.69 2.76 3.95
N LEU A 70 -6.62 3.49 3.34
CA LEU A 70 -7.58 4.33 4.09
C LEU A 70 -8.52 3.47 4.93
N GLU A 71 -9.06 2.41 4.34
CA GLU A 71 -10.03 1.53 4.99
C GLU A 71 -9.44 0.85 6.23
N SER A 72 -8.15 0.59 6.24
CA SER A 72 -7.50 -0.04 7.39
C SER A 72 -7.53 0.85 8.63
N TRP A 73 -7.75 2.16 8.48
CA TRP A 73 -7.83 3.12 9.57
C TRP A 73 -9.24 3.67 9.79
N ASP A 74 -10.01 3.88 8.73
CA ASP A 74 -11.37 4.40 8.83
C ASP A 74 -12.21 3.87 7.67
N ARG A 75 -13.26 3.12 7.98
CA ARG A 75 -14.15 2.51 7.00
C ARG A 75 -15.19 3.48 6.44
N MET A 76 -15.29 4.70 6.98
CA MET A 76 -16.28 5.67 6.53
C MET A 76 -15.76 6.40 5.29
N GLU A 77 -16.23 5.99 4.12
CA GLU A 77 -15.78 6.54 2.84
C GLU A 77 -15.95 8.05 2.74
N GLU A 78 -16.94 8.61 3.44
CA GLU A 78 -17.20 10.05 3.44
C GLU A 78 -16.02 10.86 3.99
N THR A 79 -15.17 10.24 4.81
CA THR A 79 -14.00 10.90 5.41
C THR A 79 -12.77 10.83 4.52
N TRP A 80 -12.81 10.01 3.48
CA TRP A 80 -11.64 9.78 2.62
C TRP A 80 -11.38 10.97 1.69
N PRO A 81 -10.11 11.22 1.32
CA PRO A 81 -9.82 12.24 0.30
C PRO A 81 -10.48 11.83 -1.00
N LYS A 82 -11.05 12.81 -1.70
CA LYS A 82 -11.74 12.58 -2.96
C LYS A 82 -10.77 12.36 -4.11
N ASP A 83 -9.64 13.05 -4.07
CA ASP A 83 -8.59 12.89 -5.08
C ASP A 83 -7.72 11.70 -4.70
N ARG A 84 -7.92 10.58 -5.39
CA ARG A 84 -7.13 9.36 -5.23
C ARG A 84 -6.45 8.99 -6.55
N SER A 85 -6.03 10.02 -7.28
CA SER A 85 -5.28 9.89 -8.51
C SER A 85 -3.87 9.35 -8.24
N PHE A 86 -3.15 9.01 -9.30
CA PHE A 86 -1.76 8.58 -9.18
C PHE A 86 -0.88 9.68 -8.60
N GLU A 87 -1.13 10.94 -8.97
CA GLU A 87 -0.40 12.08 -8.40
C GLU A 87 -0.66 12.20 -6.91
N ALA A 88 -1.92 12.05 -6.47
CA ALA A 88 -2.26 12.08 -5.06
C ALA A 88 -1.62 10.89 -4.33
N PHE A 89 -1.65 9.72 -4.94
CA PHE A 89 -1.00 8.52 -4.38
C PHE A 89 0.47 8.78 -4.09
N GLN A 90 1.19 9.41 -5.03
CA GLN A 90 2.61 9.70 -4.86
C GLN A 90 2.88 10.76 -3.77
N ARG A 91 1.93 11.65 -3.50
CA ARG A 91 2.04 12.62 -2.41
C ARG A 91 1.77 12.00 -1.04
N TRP A 92 0.91 10.99 -1.00
CA TRP A 92 0.44 10.38 0.25
C TRP A 92 1.26 9.17 0.67
N PHE A 93 1.95 8.53 -0.26
CA PHE A 93 2.66 7.27 0.00
C PHE A 93 4.05 7.27 -0.61
N ASP A 94 4.99 6.67 0.13
CA ASP A 94 6.24 6.16 -0.43
C ASP A 94 5.99 4.73 -0.85
N TYR A 95 6.70 4.29 -1.89
CA TYR A 95 6.63 2.88 -2.27
C TYR A 95 7.97 2.43 -2.81
N SER A 96 8.23 1.13 -2.67
CA SER A 96 9.41 0.50 -3.23
C SER A 96 8.99 -0.78 -3.96
N ILE A 97 9.68 -1.10 -5.04
CA ILE A 97 9.37 -2.22 -5.91
C ILE A 97 10.43 -3.29 -5.73
N HIS A 98 9.98 -4.53 -5.54
CA HIS A 98 10.84 -5.68 -5.31
C HIS A 98 10.46 -6.80 -6.26
N ARG A 99 11.44 -7.33 -6.99
CA ARG A 99 11.19 -8.34 -8.03
C ARG A 99 11.66 -9.73 -7.63
N MET A 100 12.50 -9.83 -6.60
CA MET A 100 13.01 -11.10 -6.12
C MET A 100 12.29 -11.49 -4.84
N ILE A 101 11.28 -12.35 -4.95
CA ILE A 101 10.44 -12.74 -3.82
C ILE A 101 10.59 -14.24 -3.62
N PHE A 102 10.99 -14.63 -2.41
CA PHE A 102 11.27 -16.01 -2.07
C PHE A 102 10.30 -16.52 -1.02
N ASP A 103 9.84 -17.74 -1.19
CA ASP A 103 9.00 -18.42 -0.22
C ASP A 103 9.84 -19.48 0.52
N LEU A 104 10.01 -19.30 1.81
CA LEU A 104 10.75 -20.20 2.67
C LEU A 104 9.86 -21.22 3.38
N ALA A 105 8.54 -21.02 3.33
CA ALA A 105 7.62 -21.96 3.95
C ALA A 105 7.57 -23.27 3.16
N ASP A 106 7.32 -24.35 3.85
CA ASP A 106 7.26 -25.69 3.24
C ASP A 106 5.82 -26.15 2.94
N HIS A 107 4.85 -25.24 3.12
CA HIS A 107 3.44 -25.52 2.80
C HIS A 107 2.96 -24.57 1.70
N PRO A 108 1.89 -24.92 0.98
CA PRO A 108 1.38 -24.07 -0.12
C PRO A 108 0.86 -22.73 0.36
N LEU A 109 0.98 -21.72 -0.53
CA LEU A 109 0.37 -20.42 -0.32
C LEU A 109 -1.15 -20.57 -0.33
N LYS A 110 -1.81 -19.77 0.52
CA LYS A 110 -3.28 -19.66 0.50
C LYS A 110 -3.69 -18.30 0.02
N LEU A 111 -4.72 -18.27 -0.83
CA LEU A 111 -5.34 -17.05 -1.29
C LEU A 111 -6.72 -16.93 -0.64
N GLU A 112 -7.00 -15.77 -0.05
CA GLU A 112 -8.29 -15.48 0.57
C GLU A 112 -8.87 -14.23 -0.05
N GLU A 113 -10.12 -14.33 -0.52
CA GLU A 113 -10.82 -13.16 -1.06
C GLU A 113 -11.35 -12.29 0.08
N MET A 114 -11.24 -10.98 -0.11
CA MET A 114 -11.71 -10.00 0.86
C MET A 114 -13.10 -9.50 0.54
#